data_e1afe1a21dca031b85db62d3af8390c2
#
_entry.id   e1afe1a21dca031b85db62d3af8390c2
#
_cell.length_a   1.000
_cell.length_b   1.000
_cell.length_c   1.000
_cell.angle_alpha   90.00
_cell.angle_beta   90.00
_cell.angle_gamma   90.00
#
_symmetry.space_group_name_H-M   'P 1'
#
loop_
_entity.id
_entity.type
_entity.pdbx_description
1 polymer ?
#
loop_
_entity_poly.entity_id
_entity_poly.type
_entity_poly.pdbx_seq_one_letter_code
_entity_poly.pdbx_strand_id
1 'polypeptide(L)'
;MFLGGVGCDLQLLKKYSKAAVIIACMGVVFPVAVMGGVSLLFGFKPIPAAFIGVVFSATSVSISVAVLKEAGLLDSKEGVSILGAAVADDVIGVILLSVMCTLVNTGSVDVAGLGLILLKQVLFFVAAAVVVVWVAPA
;
A
#
# COMPACT_ATOMS: atom_id res chain seq x y z
N MET A 1 13.87 -6.01 -2.47
CA MET A 1 12.48 -6.32 -2.85
C MET A 1 12.38 -7.61 -3.66
N PHE A 2 13.05 -7.74 -4.82
CA PHE A 2 12.94 -8.94 -5.66
C PHE A 2 13.30 -10.26 -4.93
N LEU A 3 14.43 -10.29 -4.23
CA LEU A 3 14.86 -11.46 -3.44
C LEU A 3 13.94 -11.79 -2.26
N GLY A 4 13.31 -10.79 -1.66
CA GLY A 4 12.31 -10.99 -0.60
C GLY A 4 11.00 -11.55 -1.12
N GLY A 5 10.61 -11.19 -2.35
CA GLY A 5 9.41 -11.72 -3.01
C GLY A 5 9.57 -13.16 -3.49
N VAL A 6 10.76 -13.54 -3.96
CA VAL A 6 11.06 -14.90 -4.44
C VAL A 6 11.13 -15.90 -3.29
N GLY A 7 11.57 -15.47 -2.09
CA GLY A 7 11.65 -16.36 -0.90
C GLY A 7 10.35 -16.48 -0.11
N CYS A 8 9.28 -15.78 -0.48
CA CYS A 8 8.05 -15.72 0.30
C CYS A 8 7.13 -16.91 -0.03
N ASP A 9 6.75 -17.71 0.99
CA ASP A 9 5.77 -18.80 0.83
C ASP A 9 4.36 -18.22 0.66
N LEU A 10 3.82 -18.36 -0.56
CA LEU A 10 2.47 -17.89 -0.92
C LEU A 10 1.36 -18.51 -0.06
N GLN A 11 1.55 -19.72 0.46
CA GLN A 11 0.57 -20.38 1.32
C GLN A 11 0.54 -19.71 2.70
N LEU A 12 1.70 -19.36 3.24
CA LEU A 12 1.79 -18.59 4.48
C LEU A 12 1.21 -17.17 4.32
N LEU A 13 1.50 -16.52 3.20
CA LEU A 13 0.95 -15.21 2.87
C LEU A 13 -0.59 -15.24 2.85
N LYS A 14 -1.19 -16.25 2.22
CA LYS A 14 -2.65 -16.44 2.19
C LYS A 14 -3.23 -16.72 3.58
N LYS A 15 -2.52 -17.48 4.40
CA LYS A 15 -2.95 -17.82 5.78
C LYS A 15 -3.00 -16.58 6.68
N TYR A 16 -2.04 -15.67 6.55
CA TYR A 16 -1.93 -14.46 7.37
C TYR A 16 -2.47 -13.19 6.68
N SER A 17 -3.11 -13.32 5.52
CA SER A 17 -3.63 -12.19 4.74
C SER A 17 -4.57 -11.27 5.53
N LYS A 18 -5.42 -11.82 6.41
CA LYS A 18 -6.33 -11.02 7.25
C LYS A 18 -5.55 -10.11 8.21
N ALA A 19 -4.53 -10.65 8.88
CA ALA A 19 -3.68 -9.86 9.76
C ALA A 19 -2.90 -8.79 8.98
N ALA A 20 -2.34 -9.17 7.82
CA ALA A 20 -1.63 -8.26 6.92
C ALA A 20 -2.50 -7.07 6.48
N VAL A 21 -3.74 -7.33 6.06
CA VAL A 21 -4.68 -6.26 5.64
C VAL A 21 -5.06 -5.35 6.80
N ILE A 22 -5.30 -5.89 7.99
CA ILE A 22 -5.60 -5.06 9.18
C ILE A 22 -4.42 -4.17 9.53
N ILE A 23 -3.20 -4.71 9.52
CA ILE A 23 -1.97 -3.95 9.79
C ILE A 23 -1.80 -2.85 8.73
N ALA A 24 -1.97 -3.15 7.45
CA ALA A 24 -1.90 -2.17 6.37
C ALA A 24 -2.93 -1.06 6.54
N CYS A 25 -4.20 -1.41 6.79
CA CYS A 25 -5.26 -0.42 7.00
C CYS A 25 -4.93 0.51 8.18
N MET A 26 -4.49 -0.02 9.31
CA MET A 26 -4.09 0.78 10.46
C MET A 26 -2.85 1.63 10.17
N GLY A 27 -1.88 1.07 9.43
CA GLY A 27 -0.68 1.75 8.98
C GLY A 27 -0.96 2.95 8.08
N VAL A 28 -2.04 2.92 7.31
CA VAL A 28 -2.50 4.04 6.48
C VAL A 28 -3.36 5.02 7.27
N VAL A 29 -4.38 4.53 7.97
CA VAL A 29 -5.38 5.38 8.66
C VAL A 29 -4.72 6.25 9.73
N PHE A 30 -3.81 5.67 10.51
CA PHE A 30 -3.18 6.39 11.62
C PHE A 30 -2.31 7.57 11.14
N PRO A 31 -1.34 7.41 10.21
CA PRO A 31 -0.58 8.53 9.68
C PRO A 31 -1.45 9.57 8.96
N VAL A 32 -2.44 9.13 8.18
CA VAL A 32 -3.37 10.05 7.50
C VAL A 32 -4.13 10.92 8.51
N ALA A 33 -4.65 10.31 9.59
CA ALA A 33 -5.38 11.04 10.61
C ALA A 33 -4.47 12.01 11.39
N VAL A 34 -3.28 11.55 11.80
CA VAL A 34 -2.36 12.37 12.59
C VAL A 34 -1.77 13.50 11.75
N MET A 35 -1.21 13.19 10.59
CA MET A 35 -0.55 14.22 9.75
C MET A 35 -1.56 15.13 9.07
N GLY A 36 -2.72 14.60 8.68
CA GLY A 36 -3.85 15.42 8.22
C GLY A 36 -4.34 16.37 9.32
N GLY A 37 -4.52 15.88 10.54
CA GLY A 37 -4.90 16.69 11.70
C GLY A 37 -3.87 17.77 12.03
N VAL A 38 -2.59 17.43 12.06
CA VAL A 38 -1.50 18.40 12.26
C VAL A 38 -1.53 19.46 11.16
N SER A 39 -1.71 19.08 9.90
CA SER A 39 -1.78 20.01 8.78
C SER A 39 -2.95 20.98 8.92
N LEU A 40 -4.11 20.52 9.39
CA LEU A 40 -5.26 21.39 9.69
C LEU A 40 -4.94 22.42 10.78
N LEU A 41 -4.20 22.02 11.83
CA LEU A 41 -3.76 22.93 12.89
C LEU A 41 -2.80 24.02 12.37
N PHE A 42 -2.01 23.70 11.34
CA PHE A 42 -1.16 24.67 10.66
C PHE A 42 -1.92 25.55 9.64
N GLY A 43 -3.26 25.44 9.56
CA GLY A 43 -4.11 26.31 8.74
C GLY A 43 -4.26 25.86 7.29
N PHE A 44 -3.85 24.64 6.94
CA PHE A 44 -4.11 24.10 5.61
C PHE A 44 -5.61 23.82 5.42
N LYS A 45 -6.10 24.00 4.19
CA LYS A 45 -7.47 23.60 3.84
C LYS A 45 -7.64 22.08 3.94
N PRO A 46 -8.87 21.55 4.14
CA PRO A 46 -9.12 20.12 4.35
C PRO A 46 -8.55 19.20 3.27
N ILE A 47 -8.69 19.58 1.98
CA ILE A 47 -8.20 18.75 0.86
C ILE A 47 -6.67 18.68 0.84
N PRO A 48 -5.90 19.77 0.87
CA PRO A 48 -4.46 19.73 1.03
C PRO A 48 -3.98 19.00 2.30
N ALA A 49 -4.67 19.18 3.42
CA ALA A 49 -4.34 18.51 4.67
C ALA A 49 -4.48 16.98 4.55
N ALA A 50 -5.57 16.51 3.95
CA ALA A 50 -5.77 15.10 3.67
C ALA A 50 -4.69 14.55 2.70
N PHE A 51 -4.34 15.32 1.66
CA PHE A 51 -3.29 14.95 0.72
C PHE A 51 -1.93 14.77 1.42
N ILE A 52 -1.55 15.71 2.29
CA ILE A 52 -0.33 15.62 3.11
C ILE A 52 -0.38 14.34 3.95
N GLY A 53 -1.50 14.04 4.61
CA GLY A 53 -1.68 12.82 5.39
C GLY A 53 -1.44 11.55 4.56
N VAL A 54 -2.00 11.48 3.35
CA VAL A 54 -1.81 10.35 2.43
C VAL A 54 -0.35 10.21 1.98
N VAL A 55 0.33 11.32 1.68
CA VAL A 55 1.77 11.29 1.32
C VAL A 55 2.61 10.74 2.46
N PHE A 56 2.32 11.11 3.70
CA PHE A 56 3.03 10.62 4.88
C PHE A 56 2.68 9.19 5.28
N SER A 57 1.59 8.61 4.77
CA SER A 57 1.26 7.21 5.02
C SER A 57 2.12 6.24 4.22
N ALA A 58 2.72 6.70 3.11
CA ALA A 58 3.57 5.85 2.28
C ALA A 58 4.83 5.40 3.05
N THR A 59 4.94 4.09 3.29
CA THR A 59 5.99 3.50 4.13
C THR A 59 7.01 2.74 3.29
N SER A 60 8.31 2.92 3.57
CA SER A 60 9.36 2.13 2.93
C SER A 60 9.57 0.80 3.64
N VAL A 61 9.22 -0.28 2.98
CA VAL A 61 9.35 -1.65 3.50
C VAL A 61 10.78 -2.19 3.38
N SER A 62 11.62 -1.56 2.57
CA SER A 62 12.97 -2.05 2.30
C SER A 62 13.81 -2.23 3.57
N ILE A 63 13.67 -1.31 4.53
CA ILE A 63 14.39 -1.37 5.81
C ILE A 63 13.88 -2.54 6.65
N SER A 64 12.56 -2.69 6.78
CA SER A 64 11.95 -3.78 7.54
C SER A 64 12.34 -5.16 6.97
N VAL A 65 12.35 -5.30 5.65
CA VAL A 65 12.79 -6.53 4.96
C VAL A 65 14.27 -6.82 5.22
N ALA A 66 15.13 -5.81 5.20
CA ALA A 66 16.55 -5.97 5.48
C ALA A 66 16.78 -6.48 6.92
N VAL A 67 16.12 -5.85 7.90
CA VAL A 67 16.21 -6.25 9.31
C VAL A 67 15.67 -7.67 9.52
N LEU A 68 14.52 -8.00 8.95
CA LEU A 68 13.93 -9.34 9.04
C LEU A 68 14.84 -10.41 8.43
N LYS A 69 15.52 -10.08 7.33
CA LYS A 69 16.46 -10.97 6.67
C LYS A 69 17.72 -11.19 7.53
N GLU A 70 18.28 -10.14 8.11
CA GLU A 70 19.43 -10.22 9.00
C GLU A 70 19.10 -11.02 10.28
N ALA A 71 17.87 -10.86 10.79
CA ALA A 71 17.38 -11.60 11.95
C ALA A 71 17.00 -13.06 11.64
N GLY A 72 16.99 -13.49 10.37
CA GLY A 72 16.53 -14.82 9.97
C GLY A 72 15.04 -15.06 10.20
N LEU A 73 14.23 -14.00 10.26
CA LEU A 73 12.80 -14.05 10.59
C LEU A 73 11.89 -13.82 9.36
N LEU A 74 12.43 -13.87 8.16
CA LEU A 74 11.68 -13.58 6.93
C LEU A 74 10.52 -14.56 6.73
N ASP A 75 10.74 -15.85 7.05
CA ASP A 75 9.77 -16.94 6.92
C ASP A 75 8.95 -17.18 8.21
N SER A 76 9.11 -16.29 9.21
CA SER A 76 8.30 -16.32 10.42
C SER A 76 6.89 -15.79 10.17
N LYS A 77 5.95 -16.04 11.08
CA LYS A 77 4.59 -15.50 11.01
C LYS A 77 4.62 -13.97 10.97
N GLU A 78 5.51 -13.37 11.73
CA GLU A 78 5.71 -11.93 11.84
C GLU A 78 6.27 -11.37 10.54
N GLY A 79 7.31 -12.01 9.98
CA GLY A 79 7.94 -11.61 8.73
C GLY A 79 6.97 -11.66 7.55
N VAL A 80 6.24 -12.76 7.41
CA VAL A 80 5.23 -12.93 6.34
C VAL A 80 4.08 -11.94 6.51
N SER A 81 3.63 -11.65 7.75
CA SER A 81 2.58 -10.66 8.01
C SER A 81 3.03 -9.24 7.65
N ILE A 82 4.28 -8.87 7.99
CA ILE A 82 4.86 -7.56 7.64
C ILE A 82 5.01 -7.42 6.12
N LEU A 83 5.52 -8.45 5.44
CA LEU A 83 5.62 -8.45 3.98
C LEU A 83 4.25 -8.32 3.30
N GLY A 84 3.28 -9.08 3.79
CA GLY A 84 1.91 -9.01 3.27
C GLY A 84 1.25 -7.65 3.52
N ALA A 85 1.46 -7.07 4.71
CA ALA A 85 0.97 -5.74 5.05
C ALA A 85 1.58 -4.68 4.14
N ALA A 86 2.86 -4.81 3.84
CA ALA A 86 3.58 -3.91 2.95
C ALA A 86 3.03 -3.90 1.53
N VAL A 87 2.77 -5.07 0.96
CA VAL A 87 2.15 -5.18 -0.38
C VAL A 87 0.74 -4.58 -0.38
N ALA A 88 -0.04 -4.81 0.69
CA ALA A 88 -1.36 -4.23 0.81
C ALA A 88 -1.31 -2.70 0.98
N ASP A 89 -0.35 -2.18 1.76
CA ASP A 89 -0.11 -0.75 1.96
C ASP A 89 0.22 -0.04 0.64
N ASP A 90 1.11 -0.60 -0.16
CA ASP A 90 1.46 -0.06 -1.49
C ASP A 90 0.23 0.07 -2.40
N VAL A 91 -0.64 -0.97 -2.43
CA VAL A 91 -1.87 -0.94 -3.23
C VAL A 91 -2.84 0.12 -2.71
N ILE A 92 -3.06 0.17 -1.39
CA ILE A 92 -3.94 1.17 -0.76
C ILE A 92 -3.38 2.58 -0.98
N GLY A 93 -2.08 2.77 -0.81
CA GLY A 93 -1.40 4.05 -1.01
C GLY A 93 -1.58 4.62 -2.42
N VAL A 94 -1.38 3.79 -3.45
CA VAL A 94 -1.58 4.21 -4.85
C VAL A 94 -3.04 4.57 -5.13
N ILE A 95 -3.99 3.80 -4.61
CA ILE A 95 -5.43 4.10 -4.73
C ILE A 95 -5.75 5.45 -4.07
N LEU A 96 -5.34 5.64 -2.82
CA LEU A 96 -5.57 6.89 -2.09
C LEU A 96 -4.92 8.08 -2.76
N LEU A 97 -3.69 7.94 -3.23
CA LEU A 97 -2.99 9.00 -3.96
C LEU A 97 -3.73 9.38 -5.24
N SER A 98 -4.22 8.39 -6.00
CA SER A 98 -5.00 8.62 -7.21
C SER A 98 -6.30 9.38 -6.92
N VAL A 99 -7.00 9.00 -5.83
CA VAL A 99 -8.20 9.70 -5.36
C VAL A 99 -7.87 11.14 -4.97
N MET A 100 -6.80 11.35 -4.21
CA MET A 100 -6.39 12.69 -3.78
C MET A 100 -5.97 13.58 -4.95
N CYS A 101 -5.22 13.04 -5.92
CA CYS A 101 -4.86 13.78 -7.14
C CYS A 101 -6.09 14.21 -7.93
N THR A 102 -7.11 13.37 -8.02
CA THR A 102 -8.37 13.71 -8.67
C THR A 102 -9.10 14.83 -7.92
N LEU A 103 -9.21 14.72 -6.60
CA LEU A 103 -9.85 15.74 -5.75
C LEU A 103 -9.17 17.12 -5.86
N VAL A 104 -7.84 17.13 -5.89
CA VAL A 104 -7.06 18.38 -6.00
C VAL A 104 -7.26 19.03 -7.36
N ASN A 105 -7.32 18.24 -8.45
CA ASN A 105 -7.41 18.76 -9.81
C ASN A 105 -8.84 19.19 -10.19
N THR A 106 -9.86 18.47 -9.75
CA THR A 106 -11.25 18.71 -10.17
C THR A 106 -12.09 19.44 -9.13
N GLY A 107 -11.62 19.50 -7.87
CA GLY A 107 -12.36 20.08 -6.74
C GLY A 107 -13.63 19.30 -6.35
N SER A 108 -13.94 18.22 -7.06
CA SER A 108 -15.10 17.36 -6.82
C SER A 108 -14.72 15.90 -7.02
N VAL A 109 -15.43 15.02 -6.31
CA VAL A 109 -15.28 13.57 -6.48
C VAL A 109 -16.05 13.15 -7.74
N ASP A 110 -15.36 13.01 -8.85
CA ASP A 110 -15.93 12.33 -10.02
C ASP A 110 -15.90 10.82 -9.79
N VAL A 111 -17.04 10.29 -9.37
CA VAL A 111 -17.20 8.84 -9.08
C VAL A 111 -16.92 7.98 -10.33
N ALA A 112 -17.26 8.47 -11.51
CA ALA A 112 -17.00 7.77 -12.76
C ALA A 112 -15.50 7.74 -13.08
N GLY A 113 -14.80 8.87 -12.89
CA GLY A 113 -13.35 8.97 -13.03
C GLY A 113 -12.61 8.10 -12.04
N LEU A 114 -13.05 8.06 -10.78
CA LEU A 114 -12.49 7.17 -9.75
C LEU A 114 -12.67 5.69 -10.12
N GLY A 115 -13.86 5.31 -10.58
CA GLY A 115 -14.13 3.95 -11.05
C GLY A 115 -13.20 3.53 -12.18
N LEU A 116 -12.94 4.43 -13.13
CA LEU A 116 -12.02 4.19 -14.25
C LEU A 116 -10.56 4.03 -13.78
N ILE A 117 -10.13 4.83 -12.81
CA ILE A 117 -8.78 4.74 -12.21
C ILE A 117 -8.62 3.39 -11.51
N LEU A 118 -9.57 3.00 -10.66
CA LEU A 118 -9.55 1.72 -9.97
C LEU A 118 -9.56 0.54 -10.96
N LEU A 119 -10.36 0.61 -12.02
CA LEU A 119 -10.39 -0.40 -13.06
C LEU A 119 -9.03 -0.54 -13.77
N LYS A 120 -8.41 0.59 -14.15
CA LYS A 120 -7.07 0.59 -14.77
C LYS A 120 -6.01 0.01 -13.83
N GLN A 121 -6.11 0.31 -12.54
CA GLN A 121 -5.22 -0.22 -11.51
C GLN A 121 -5.33 -1.75 -11.39
N VAL A 122 -6.57 -2.26 -11.29
CA VAL A 122 -6.83 -3.70 -11.25
C VAL A 122 -6.34 -4.38 -12.52
N LEU A 123 -6.61 -3.82 -13.70
CA LEU A 123 -6.13 -4.34 -14.98
C LEU A 123 -4.60 -4.37 -15.04
N PHE A 124 -3.93 -3.34 -14.53
CA PHE A 124 -2.48 -3.30 -14.46
C PHE A 124 -1.93 -4.43 -13.58
N PHE A 125 -2.47 -4.64 -12.38
CA PHE A 125 -2.02 -5.72 -11.50
C PHE A 125 -2.31 -7.11 -12.07
N VAL A 126 -3.46 -7.30 -12.72
CA VAL A 126 -3.79 -8.55 -13.41
C VAL A 126 -2.83 -8.80 -14.57
N ALA A 127 -2.57 -7.79 -15.38
CA ALA A 127 -1.62 -7.89 -16.49
C ALA A 127 -0.20 -8.21 -15.98
N ALA A 128 0.25 -7.53 -14.93
CA ALA A 128 1.54 -7.79 -14.29
C ALA A 128 1.63 -9.22 -13.75
N ALA A 129 0.59 -9.71 -13.08
CA ALA A 129 0.53 -11.09 -12.57
C ALA A 129 0.58 -12.12 -13.72
N VAL A 130 -0.14 -11.88 -14.81
CA VAL A 130 -0.12 -12.75 -16.01
C VAL A 130 1.27 -12.77 -16.63
N VAL A 131 1.92 -11.61 -16.76
CA VAL A 131 3.29 -11.52 -17.30
C VAL A 131 4.26 -12.27 -16.40
N VAL A 132 4.19 -12.12 -15.09
CA VAL A 132 5.05 -12.82 -14.14
C VAL A 132 4.87 -14.33 -14.25
N VAL A 133 3.64 -14.83 -14.31
CA VAL A 133 3.35 -16.26 -14.44
C VAL A 133 3.80 -16.82 -15.79
N TRP A 134 3.74 -16.00 -16.85
CA TRP A 134 4.11 -16.44 -18.22
C TRP A 134 5.61 -16.34 -18.51
N VAL A 135 6.29 -15.31 -17.98
CA VAL A 135 7.70 -15.00 -18.26
C VAL A 135 8.66 -15.58 -17.21
N ALA A 136 8.18 -15.84 -15.99
CA ALA A 136 8.92 -16.52 -14.93
C ALA A 136 8.30 -17.90 -14.61
N PRO A 137 8.28 -18.85 -15.55
CA PRO A 137 8.00 -20.23 -15.17
C PRO A 137 9.15 -20.71 -14.27
N ALA A 138 8.79 -21.24 -13.10
CA ALA A 138 9.72 -21.81 -12.14
C ALA A 138 10.51 -22.98 -12.75
#